data_99ab96ace7482c5d751feb5675e545c2
#
_entry.id   99ab96ace7482c5d751feb5675e545c2
#
_cell.length_a   1.000
_cell.length_b   1.000
_cell.length_c   1.000
_cell.angle_alpha   90.00
_cell.angle_beta   90.00
_cell.angle_gamma   90.00
#
_symmetry.space_group_name_H-M   'P 1'
#
loop_
_entity.id
_entity.type
_entity.pdbx_description
1 polymer ?
#
loop_
_entity_poly.entity_id
_entity_poly.type
_entity_poly.pdbx_seq_one_letter_code
_entity_poly.pdbx_strand_id
1 'polypeptide(L)'
;AGARSLLAELGWFGLAQLQFVLDPDGRHRFIDFNGRIYGSIALAARAGVDLAGTWAALAVGEKPDGGDARPGVRFQWLEGDLKRAVLAGPRRFVPELVGAIRYGRGAAHSVLSARDPMPAIRYAGTLLARGAGKAVSRARRGAGSRSS
;
A
#
# COMPACT_ATOMS: atom_id res chain seq x y z
N ALA A 1 -18.15 16.43 -1.77
CA ALA A 1 -18.42 17.14 -3.04
C ALA A 1 -17.15 17.23 -3.89
N GLY A 2 -15.99 17.66 -3.35
CA GLY A 2 -14.79 17.96 -4.13
C GLY A 2 -14.23 16.84 -5.00
N ALA A 3 -14.17 15.58 -4.51
CA ALA A 3 -13.59 14.48 -5.29
C ALA A 3 -14.44 14.16 -6.56
N ARG A 4 -15.75 14.12 -6.42
CA ARG A 4 -16.66 13.87 -7.56
C ARG A 4 -16.60 15.01 -8.59
N SER A 5 -16.56 16.26 -8.13
CA SER A 5 -16.45 17.42 -9.02
C SER A 5 -15.15 17.39 -9.81
N LEU A 6 -14.03 17.10 -9.13
CA LEU A 6 -12.72 16.98 -9.78
C LEU A 6 -12.71 15.89 -10.88
N LEU A 7 -13.24 14.70 -10.58
CA LEU A 7 -13.29 13.61 -11.56
C LEU A 7 -14.20 13.94 -12.75
N ALA A 8 -15.30 14.65 -12.50
CA ALA A 8 -16.20 15.10 -13.56
C ALA A 8 -15.57 16.16 -14.47
N GLU A 9 -14.88 17.14 -13.89
CA GLU A 9 -14.15 18.17 -14.66
C GLU A 9 -13.01 17.58 -15.50
N LEU A 10 -12.33 16.53 -14.98
CA LEU A 10 -11.29 15.81 -15.71
C LEU A 10 -11.86 14.86 -16.79
N GLY A 11 -13.18 14.66 -16.85
CA GLY A 11 -13.78 13.63 -17.68
C GLY A 11 -13.26 12.24 -17.36
N TRP A 12 -12.84 11.99 -16.11
CA TRP A 12 -12.20 10.75 -15.74
C TRP A 12 -13.17 9.58 -15.70
N PHE A 13 -12.81 8.50 -16.36
CA PHE A 13 -13.50 7.22 -16.32
C PHE A 13 -12.54 6.11 -15.87
N GLY A 14 -12.94 5.31 -14.89
CA GLY A 14 -12.17 4.18 -14.39
C GLY A 14 -11.76 4.32 -12.92
N LEU A 15 -10.81 3.49 -12.51
CA LEU A 15 -10.30 3.51 -11.14
C LEU A 15 -9.50 4.77 -10.87
N ALA A 16 -9.75 5.36 -9.71
CA ALA A 16 -9.00 6.51 -9.22
C ALA A 16 -8.80 6.43 -7.71
N GLN A 17 -7.60 6.79 -7.26
CA GLN A 17 -7.31 7.05 -5.86
C GLN A 17 -6.89 8.50 -5.72
N LEU A 18 -7.61 9.24 -4.89
CA LEU A 18 -7.24 10.59 -4.49
C LEU A 18 -6.66 10.54 -3.08
N GLN A 19 -5.47 11.09 -2.91
CA GLN A 19 -4.80 11.15 -1.62
C GLN A 19 -4.90 12.54 -1.02
N PHE A 20 -5.21 12.58 0.26
CA PHE A 20 -5.34 13.83 1.01
C PHE A 20 -4.52 13.73 2.29
N VAL A 21 -3.95 14.84 2.72
CA VAL A 21 -3.42 15.01 4.07
C VAL A 21 -4.32 15.96 4.83
N LEU A 22 -4.42 15.73 6.13
CA LEU A 22 -5.09 16.65 7.03
C LEU A 22 -4.06 17.66 7.53
N ASP A 23 -4.27 18.94 7.27
CA ASP A 23 -3.40 19.98 7.80
C ASP A 23 -3.68 20.25 9.29
N PRO A 24 -2.82 21.01 9.97
CA PRO A 24 -3.02 21.33 11.39
C PRO A 24 -4.36 22.03 11.69
N ASP A 25 -4.94 22.73 10.71
CA ASP A 25 -6.23 23.41 10.82
C ASP A 25 -7.42 22.48 10.56
N GLY A 26 -7.18 21.17 10.36
CA GLY A 26 -8.22 20.18 10.09
C GLY A 26 -8.76 20.20 8.67
N ARG A 27 -8.09 20.86 7.72
CA ARG A 27 -8.50 20.91 6.32
C ARG A 27 -7.83 19.81 5.52
N HIS A 28 -8.60 19.18 4.63
CA HIS A 28 -8.08 18.19 3.70
C HIS A 28 -7.35 18.87 2.54
N ARG A 29 -6.04 18.61 2.41
CA ARG A 29 -5.21 19.05 1.29
C ARG A 29 -5.02 17.88 0.33
N PHE A 30 -5.41 18.08 -0.91
CA PHE A 30 -5.16 17.12 -1.98
C PHE A 30 -3.67 17.08 -2.30
N ILE A 31 -3.08 15.88 -2.42
CA ILE A 31 -1.65 15.71 -2.66
C ILE A 31 -1.33 14.82 -3.86
N ASP A 32 -2.23 13.88 -4.22
CA ASP A 32 -1.90 12.94 -5.30
C ASP A 32 -3.15 12.35 -5.94
N PHE A 33 -3.05 12.08 -7.25
CA PHE A 33 -4.05 11.40 -8.06
C PHE A 33 -3.43 10.20 -8.76
N ASN A 34 -3.94 9.01 -8.43
CA ASN A 34 -3.55 7.77 -9.07
C ASN A 34 -4.68 7.21 -9.91
N GLY A 35 -4.64 7.44 -11.22
CA GLY A 35 -5.59 6.92 -12.21
C GLY A 35 -5.27 5.48 -12.64
N ARG A 36 -5.06 4.58 -11.70
CA ARG A 36 -4.66 3.19 -11.94
C ARG A 36 -4.99 2.33 -10.73
N ILE A 37 -4.81 1.01 -10.84
CA ILE A 37 -4.78 0.13 -9.67
C ILE A 37 -3.67 0.59 -8.72
N TYR A 38 -3.99 0.72 -7.45
CA TYR A 38 -3.11 1.24 -6.42
C TYR A 38 -2.88 0.22 -5.28
N GLY A 39 -1.76 0.36 -4.56
CA GLY A 39 -1.32 -0.63 -3.57
C GLY A 39 -2.29 -0.89 -2.42
N SER A 40 -3.16 0.07 -2.09
CA SER A 40 -4.15 -0.08 -1.01
C SER A 40 -5.55 -0.50 -1.49
N ILE A 41 -5.70 -1.01 -2.72
CA ILE A 41 -7.02 -1.45 -3.24
C ILE A 41 -7.67 -2.53 -2.36
N ALA A 42 -6.87 -3.34 -1.66
CA ALA A 42 -7.34 -4.33 -0.70
C ALA A 42 -8.12 -3.70 0.47
N LEU A 43 -7.92 -2.42 0.77
CA LEU A 43 -8.71 -1.69 1.74
C LEU A 43 -10.18 -1.59 1.30
N ALA A 44 -10.43 -1.25 0.02
CA ALA A 44 -11.77 -1.18 -0.53
C ALA A 44 -12.49 -2.53 -0.44
N ALA A 45 -11.84 -3.61 -0.88
CA ALA A 45 -12.38 -4.96 -0.80
C ALA A 45 -12.70 -5.36 0.66
N ARG A 46 -11.81 -5.04 1.61
CA ARG A 46 -12.05 -5.29 3.03
C ARG A 46 -13.19 -4.44 3.60
N ALA A 47 -13.37 -3.23 3.07
CA ALA A 47 -14.49 -2.35 3.41
C ALA A 47 -15.81 -2.77 2.77
N GLY A 48 -15.82 -3.77 1.89
CA GLY A 48 -17.01 -4.34 1.25
C GLY A 48 -17.28 -3.79 -0.16
N VAL A 49 -16.30 -3.10 -0.77
CA VAL A 49 -16.42 -2.56 -2.13
C VAL A 49 -15.43 -3.26 -3.05
N ASP A 50 -15.93 -4.03 -4.00
CA ASP A 50 -15.10 -4.68 -5.03
C ASP A 50 -14.84 -3.72 -6.20
N LEU A 51 -13.83 -2.87 -6.05
CA LEU A 51 -13.45 -1.93 -7.10
C LEU A 51 -12.88 -2.62 -8.35
N ALA A 52 -12.22 -3.76 -8.18
CA ALA A 52 -11.67 -4.49 -9.32
C ALA A 52 -12.77 -5.14 -10.16
N GLY A 53 -13.73 -5.82 -9.51
CA GLY A 53 -14.91 -6.38 -10.17
C GLY A 53 -15.80 -5.29 -10.79
N THR A 54 -16.00 -4.18 -10.07
CA THR A 54 -16.69 -3.00 -10.59
C THR A 54 -16.06 -2.50 -11.91
N TRP A 55 -14.74 -2.39 -11.93
CA TRP A 55 -14.03 -1.93 -13.13
C TRP A 55 -14.10 -2.96 -14.27
N ALA A 56 -13.98 -4.24 -13.96
CA ALA A 56 -14.15 -5.30 -14.95
C ALA A 56 -15.54 -5.29 -15.58
N ALA A 57 -16.61 -5.16 -14.78
CA ALA A 57 -17.98 -5.05 -15.26
C ALA A 57 -18.16 -3.84 -16.19
N LEU A 58 -17.65 -2.68 -15.82
CA LEU A 58 -17.68 -1.48 -16.67
C LEU A 58 -16.94 -1.69 -17.99
N ALA A 59 -15.81 -2.41 -17.98
CA ALA A 59 -15.03 -2.67 -19.20
C ALA A 59 -15.76 -3.55 -20.22
N VAL A 60 -16.66 -4.42 -19.76
CA VAL A 60 -17.51 -5.26 -20.63
C VAL A 60 -18.92 -4.67 -20.88
N GLY A 61 -19.14 -3.42 -20.45
CA GLY A 61 -20.40 -2.71 -20.67
C GLY A 61 -21.53 -3.10 -19.69
N GLU A 62 -21.20 -3.82 -18.63
CA GLU A 62 -22.14 -4.15 -17.58
C GLU A 62 -22.29 -3.00 -16.59
N LYS A 63 -23.47 -2.90 -15.97
CA LYS A 63 -23.70 -1.94 -14.89
C LYS A 63 -23.28 -2.58 -13.57
N PRO A 64 -22.24 -2.09 -12.92
CA PRO A 64 -21.80 -2.66 -11.66
C PRO A 64 -22.77 -2.29 -10.52
N ASP A 65 -22.85 -3.16 -9.53
CA ASP A 65 -23.49 -2.82 -8.26
C ASP A 65 -22.65 -1.80 -7.53
N GLY A 66 -23.19 -0.63 -7.29
CA GLY A 66 -22.59 0.38 -6.42
C GLY A 66 -22.74 -0.03 -4.96
N GLY A 67 -21.69 0.08 -4.18
CA GLY A 67 -21.73 -0.19 -2.75
C GLY A 67 -21.03 0.90 -1.96
N ASP A 68 -21.48 1.15 -0.74
CA ASP A 68 -20.81 2.05 0.17
C ASP A 68 -19.77 1.30 1.02
N ALA A 69 -18.60 1.91 1.15
CA ALA A 69 -17.54 1.37 1.97
C ALA A 69 -17.88 1.45 3.46
N ARG A 70 -17.68 0.37 4.20
CA ARG A 70 -17.80 0.37 5.65
C ARG A 70 -16.71 1.23 6.27
N PRO A 71 -17.04 2.20 7.13
CA PRO A 71 -16.05 3.04 7.80
C PRO A 71 -15.23 2.24 8.83
N GLY A 72 -14.10 2.80 9.25
CA GLY A 72 -13.27 2.23 10.32
C GLY A 72 -12.38 1.04 9.92
N VAL A 73 -12.39 0.62 8.65
CA VAL A 73 -11.48 -0.41 8.16
C VAL A 73 -10.07 0.16 8.06
N ARG A 74 -9.10 -0.58 8.62
CA ARG A 74 -7.69 -0.18 8.62
C ARG A 74 -6.93 -0.86 7.49
N PHE A 75 -5.90 -0.20 7.00
CA PHE A 75 -4.96 -0.75 6.03
C PHE A 75 -3.55 -0.70 6.59
N GLN A 76 -2.77 -1.76 6.37
CA GLN A 76 -1.37 -1.81 6.75
C GLN A 76 -0.47 -2.03 5.53
N TRP A 77 0.51 -1.16 5.38
CA TRP A 77 1.63 -1.37 4.47
C TRP A 77 2.84 -1.91 5.25
N LEU A 78 2.88 -3.23 5.41
CA LEU A 78 3.86 -3.92 6.24
C LEU A 78 5.31 -3.55 5.90
N GLU A 79 5.65 -3.44 4.61
CA GLU A 79 7.01 -3.05 4.20
C GLU A 79 7.39 -1.65 4.71
N GLY A 80 6.46 -0.70 4.66
CA GLY A 80 6.66 0.65 5.21
C GLY A 80 6.87 0.63 6.71
N ASP A 81 6.09 -0.16 7.44
CA ASP A 81 6.21 -0.31 8.89
C ASP A 81 7.54 -0.98 9.28
N LEU A 82 7.98 -2.01 8.56
CA LEU A 82 9.28 -2.64 8.78
C LEU A 82 10.43 -1.68 8.50
N LYS A 83 10.37 -0.91 7.41
CA LYS A 83 11.37 0.13 7.11
C LYS A 83 11.42 1.17 8.23
N ARG A 84 10.27 1.62 8.71
CA ARG A 84 10.18 2.57 9.82
C ARG A 84 10.82 2.01 11.08
N ALA A 85 10.54 0.75 11.44
CA ALA A 85 11.13 0.09 12.59
C ALA A 85 12.67 0.02 12.49
N VAL A 86 13.20 -0.32 11.30
CA VAL A 86 14.67 -0.34 11.06
C VAL A 86 15.27 1.07 11.20
N LEU A 87 14.62 2.09 10.63
CA LEU A 87 15.11 3.47 10.67
C LEU A 87 15.03 4.10 12.07
N ALA A 88 14.13 3.61 12.92
CA ALA A 88 14.01 4.08 14.31
C ALA A 88 15.20 3.68 15.19
N GLY A 89 16.07 2.81 14.70
CA GLY A 89 17.29 2.38 15.35
C GLY A 89 17.10 1.24 16.37
N PRO A 90 18.20 0.66 16.87
CA PRO A 90 18.17 -0.59 17.64
C PRO A 90 17.31 -0.52 18.92
N ARG A 91 17.33 0.62 19.60
CA ARG A 91 16.56 0.80 20.84
C ARG A 91 15.03 0.86 20.63
N ARG A 92 14.60 1.31 19.46
CA ARG A 92 13.16 1.46 19.10
C ARG A 92 12.65 0.36 18.19
N PHE A 93 13.52 -0.44 17.61
CA PHE A 93 13.16 -1.50 16.66
C PHE A 93 12.07 -2.45 17.19
N VAL A 94 12.28 -3.01 18.39
CA VAL A 94 11.32 -3.95 18.98
C VAL A 94 9.97 -3.30 19.30
N PRO A 95 9.89 -2.14 20.00
CA PRO A 95 8.65 -1.42 20.19
C PRO A 95 7.89 -1.10 18.90
N GLU A 96 8.59 -0.62 17.87
CA GLU A 96 7.98 -0.31 16.55
C GLU A 96 7.44 -1.56 15.88
N LEU A 97 8.17 -2.68 15.92
CA LEU A 97 7.74 -3.96 15.36
C LEU A 97 6.49 -4.50 16.07
N VAL A 98 6.48 -4.46 17.41
CA VAL A 98 5.31 -4.86 18.20
C VAL A 98 4.11 -3.98 17.88
N GLY A 99 4.31 -2.67 17.75
CA GLY A 99 3.28 -1.71 17.33
C GLY A 99 2.71 -2.08 15.95
N ALA A 100 3.58 -2.37 14.98
CA ALA A 100 3.18 -2.76 13.63
C ALA A 100 2.35 -4.07 13.64
N ILE A 101 2.78 -5.08 14.40
CA ILE A 101 2.06 -6.35 14.55
C ILE A 101 0.67 -6.13 15.17
N ARG A 102 0.59 -5.32 16.24
CA ARG A 102 -0.70 -5.01 16.90
C ARG A 102 -1.64 -4.26 15.97
N TYR A 103 -1.13 -3.27 15.23
CA TYR A 103 -1.91 -2.51 14.26
C TYR A 103 -2.41 -3.39 13.12
N GLY A 104 -1.58 -4.31 12.63
CA GLY A 104 -1.88 -5.20 11.51
C GLY A 104 -2.96 -6.25 11.81
N ARG A 105 -3.23 -6.52 13.09
CA ARG A 105 -4.31 -7.44 13.47
C ARG A 105 -5.67 -6.86 13.06
N GLY A 106 -6.34 -7.55 12.13
CA GLY A 106 -7.64 -7.13 11.59
C GLY A 106 -7.57 -6.01 10.54
N ALA A 107 -6.38 -5.54 10.17
CA ALA A 107 -6.21 -4.62 9.04
C ALA A 107 -6.26 -5.36 7.70
N ALA A 108 -6.57 -4.63 6.63
CA ALA A 108 -6.33 -5.10 5.26
C ALA A 108 -4.84 -4.97 4.94
N HIS A 109 -4.30 -5.90 4.17
CA HIS A 109 -2.91 -5.88 3.73
C HIS A 109 -2.82 -5.92 2.21
N SER A 110 -1.78 -5.31 1.65
CA SER A 110 -1.59 -5.28 0.18
C SER A 110 -1.26 -6.64 -0.41
N VAL A 111 -0.57 -7.50 0.33
CA VAL A 111 -0.02 -8.78 -0.17
C VAL A 111 -0.38 -9.96 0.74
N LEU A 112 -0.66 -9.72 2.03
CA LEU A 112 -0.97 -10.79 2.98
C LEU A 112 -2.45 -11.16 2.92
N SER A 113 -2.73 -12.41 2.56
CA SER A 113 -4.07 -13.00 2.61
C SER A 113 -3.99 -14.41 3.21
N ALA A 114 -4.86 -14.70 4.18
CA ALA A 114 -4.98 -16.05 4.73
C ALA A 114 -5.58 -17.04 3.72
N ARG A 115 -6.32 -16.54 2.73
CA ARG A 115 -6.94 -17.37 1.68
C ARG A 115 -5.98 -17.72 0.55
N ASP A 116 -5.00 -16.85 0.29
CA ASP A 116 -3.95 -17.06 -0.71
C ASP A 116 -2.62 -16.51 -0.20
N PRO A 117 -1.76 -17.33 0.42
CA PRO A 117 -0.47 -16.91 0.95
C PRO A 117 0.61 -16.82 -0.13
N MET A 118 0.38 -17.35 -1.35
CA MET A 118 1.41 -17.44 -2.38
C MET A 118 1.99 -16.09 -2.82
N PRO A 119 1.19 -15.01 -3.02
CA PRO A 119 1.73 -13.70 -3.32
C PRO A 119 2.69 -13.18 -2.23
N ALA A 120 2.37 -13.41 -0.95
CA ALA A 120 3.22 -12.99 0.16
C ALA A 120 4.55 -13.76 0.19
N ILE A 121 4.52 -15.06 -0.05
CA ILE A 121 5.72 -15.92 -0.12
C ILE A 121 6.64 -15.47 -1.26
N ARG A 122 6.10 -15.25 -2.45
CA ARG A 122 6.86 -14.77 -3.62
C ARG A 122 7.44 -13.38 -3.38
N TYR A 123 6.66 -12.50 -2.78
CA TYR A 123 7.13 -11.15 -2.44
C TYR A 123 8.28 -11.18 -1.43
N ALA A 124 8.17 -11.98 -0.36
CA ALA A 124 9.23 -12.18 0.61
C ALA A 124 10.51 -12.73 -0.05
N GLY A 125 10.39 -13.74 -0.92
CA GLY A 125 11.52 -14.26 -1.70
C GLY A 125 12.21 -13.20 -2.56
N THR A 126 11.43 -12.32 -3.21
CA THR A 126 11.97 -11.20 -3.99
C THR A 126 12.73 -10.20 -3.13
N LEU A 127 12.21 -9.88 -1.94
CA LEU A 127 12.88 -8.97 -1.00
C LEU A 127 14.21 -9.55 -0.50
N LEU A 128 14.24 -10.83 -0.16
CA LEU A 128 15.46 -11.53 0.27
C LEU A 128 16.51 -11.55 -0.84
N ALA A 129 16.13 -11.88 -2.08
CA ALA A 129 17.03 -11.87 -3.22
C ALA A 129 17.63 -10.48 -3.50
N ARG A 130 16.81 -9.41 -3.42
CA ARG A 130 17.27 -8.01 -3.56
C ARG A 130 18.20 -7.60 -2.43
N GLY A 131 17.92 -8.04 -1.20
CA GLY A 131 18.78 -7.82 -0.03
C GLY A 131 20.15 -8.46 -0.18
N ALA A 132 20.19 -9.73 -0.58
CA ALA A 132 21.41 -10.47 -0.85
C ALA A 132 22.26 -9.83 -1.96
N GLY A 133 21.63 -9.41 -3.07
CA GLY A 133 22.32 -8.73 -4.18
C GLY A 133 22.97 -7.42 -3.74
N LYS A 134 22.31 -6.62 -2.89
CA LYS A 134 22.87 -5.38 -2.33
C LYS A 134 24.05 -5.66 -1.38
N ALA A 135 23.97 -6.72 -0.57
CA ALA A 135 25.06 -7.10 0.35
C ALA A 135 26.31 -7.54 -0.43
N VAL A 136 26.14 -8.37 -1.47
CA VAL A 136 27.24 -8.80 -2.34
C VAL A 136 27.87 -7.61 -3.08
N SER A 137 27.08 -6.68 -3.59
CA SER A 137 27.60 -5.49 -4.29
C SER A 137 28.36 -4.53 -3.35
N ARG A 138 27.95 -4.42 -2.09
CA ARG A 138 28.67 -3.66 -1.05
C ARG A 138 29.98 -4.32 -0.68
N ALA A 139 30.01 -5.65 -0.49
CA ALA A 139 31.21 -6.39 -0.18
C ALA A 139 32.27 -6.26 -1.29
N ARG A 140 31.89 -6.35 -2.55
CA ARG A 140 32.78 -6.17 -3.70
C ARG A 140 33.35 -4.75 -3.78
N ARG A 141 32.57 -3.70 -3.49
CA ARG A 141 33.06 -2.30 -3.46
C ARG A 141 34.03 -2.06 -2.30
N GLY A 142 33.78 -2.63 -1.13
CA GLY A 142 34.67 -2.52 0.03
C GLY A 142 36.00 -3.25 -0.13
N ALA A 143 36.03 -4.34 -0.89
CA ALA A 143 37.26 -5.06 -1.21
C ALA A 143 38.15 -4.31 -2.22
N GLY A 144 37.57 -3.61 -3.20
CA GLY A 144 38.30 -2.84 -4.21
C GLY A 144 38.96 -1.56 -3.69
N SER A 145 38.46 -0.99 -2.56
CA SER A 145 39.04 0.23 -1.98
C SER A 145 40.21 -0.03 -1.01
N ARG A 146 40.55 -1.29 -0.71
CA ARG A 146 41.67 -1.66 0.17
C ARG A 146 42.94 -2.06 -0.58
N SER A 147 42.92 -2.05 -1.91
CA SER A 147 44.05 -2.43 -2.78
C SER A 147 44.67 -1.23 -3.53
N SER A 148 44.42 -0.02 -3.08
CA SER A 148 45.05 1.24 -3.52
C SER A 148 45.63 1.95 -2.31
#